data_1799c87fd0752b23e19d7943abe1f561
#
_entry.id   1799c87fd0752b23e19d7943abe1f561
#
_cell.length_a   1.000
_cell.length_b   1.000
_cell.length_c   1.000
_cell.angle_alpha   90.00
_cell.angle_beta   90.00
_cell.angle_gamma   90.00
#
_symmetry.space_group_name_H-M   'P 1'
#
loop_
_entity.id
_entity.type
_entity.pdbx_description
1 polymer ?
#
loop_
_entity_poly.entity_id
_entity_poly.type
_entity_poly.pdbx_seq_one_letter_code
_entity_poly.pdbx_strand_id
1 'polypeptide(L)'
;MKKIASLMLLLAVALAPFGAVAQEVKSPDGNVVVKFYLDNSKPTYTLTYKGKTVCKPSHLGLTLAKDKHASNGKKEQDLLDGFTIADTQTSTFDETWTPVWGQYKNVRNHYNEMAVTLDQTKMNRKMVIRFRVYDEGMGFRYEFPQQKKLNYFIIKQENSQFAMTGDHMAWWIAGDYDTQENPGQTTRLSEIRGTMS
;
A
#
# COMPACT_ATOMS: atom_id res chain seq x y z
N MET A 1 -11.30 -54.50 -43.64
CA MET A 1 -10.24 -53.52 -43.42
C MET A 1 -10.87 -52.25 -42.83
N LYS A 2 -10.79 -52.06 -41.49
CA LYS A 2 -11.38 -50.92 -40.82
C LYS A 2 -10.29 -49.85 -40.65
N LYS A 3 -10.49 -48.66 -41.24
CA LYS A 3 -9.60 -47.51 -41.07
C LYS A 3 -9.94 -46.82 -39.78
N ILE A 4 -8.98 -46.78 -38.83
CA ILE A 4 -9.05 -46.02 -37.60
C ILE A 4 -8.51 -44.62 -37.91
N ALA A 5 -9.38 -43.61 -37.90
CA ALA A 5 -8.99 -42.21 -37.99
C ALA A 5 -8.59 -41.73 -36.62
N SER A 6 -7.30 -41.44 -36.45
CA SER A 6 -6.73 -40.86 -35.24
C SER A 6 -7.05 -39.35 -35.20
N LEU A 7 -7.90 -38.93 -34.28
CA LEU A 7 -8.23 -37.53 -34.03
C LEU A 7 -7.19 -36.93 -33.11
N MET A 8 -6.22 -36.19 -33.64
CA MET A 8 -5.28 -35.38 -32.82
C MET A 8 -6.03 -34.14 -32.32
N LEU A 9 -6.29 -34.13 -31.00
CA LEU A 9 -6.80 -32.97 -30.29
C LEU A 9 -5.63 -32.01 -30.01
N LEU A 10 -5.49 -30.97 -30.84
CA LEU A 10 -4.55 -29.86 -30.56
C LEU A 10 -5.07 -29.04 -29.36
N LEU A 11 -4.45 -29.21 -28.20
CA LEU A 11 -4.67 -28.39 -27.03
C LEU A 11 -3.96 -27.04 -27.26
N ALA A 12 -4.68 -26.04 -27.74
CA ALA A 12 -4.19 -24.66 -27.82
C ALA A 12 -4.12 -24.10 -26.39
N VAL A 13 -2.94 -24.09 -25.80
CA VAL A 13 -2.67 -23.34 -24.58
C VAL A 13 -2.66 -21.86 -24.96
N ALA A 14 -3.75 -21.17 -24.69
CA ALA A 14 -3.81 -19.73 -24.79
C ALA A 14 -2.88 -19.15 -23.72
N LEU A 15 -1.70 -18.65 -24.12
CA LEU A 15 -0.89 -17.76 -23.28
C LEU A 15 -1.72 -16.47 -23.09
N ALA A 16 -2.43 -16.37 -21.96
CA ALA A 16 -2.94 -15.11 -21.50
C ALA A 16 -1.75 -14.17 -21.27
N PRO A 17 -1.82 -12.89 -21.71
CA PRO A 17 -0.76 -11.94 -21.37
C PRO A 17 -0.67 -11.84 -19.86
N PHE A 18 0.54 -11.96 -19.32
CA PHE A 18 0.85 -11.70 -17.91
C PHE A 18 0.62 -10.21 -17.62
N GLY A 19 -0.64 -9.78 -17.59
CA GLY A 19 -1.03 -8.55 -16.93
C GLY A 19 -0.85 -8.77 -15.45
N ALA A 20 -0.17 -7.87 -14.76
CA ALA A 20 0.01 -7.91 -13.31
C ALA A 20 -1.38 -8.05 -12.66
N VAL A 21 -1.67 -9.23 -12.09
CA VAL A 21 -2.94 -9.49 -11.42
C VAL A 21 -3.00 -8.58 -10.20
N ALA A 22 -3.93 -7.63 -10.22
CA ALA A 22 -4.14 -6.74 -9.09
C ALA A 22 -4.62 -7.55 -7.89
N GLN A 23 -3.97 -7.35 -6.74
CA GLN A 23 -4.42 -7.88 -5.45
C GLN A 23 -5.52 -6.98 -4.92
N GLU A 24 -6.59 -7.54 -4.37
CA GLU A 24 -7.74 -6.76 -3.90
C GLU A 24 -8.12 -7.15 -2.47
N VAL A 25 -8.43 -6.13 -1.66
CA VAL A 25 -9.04 -6.30 -0.34
C VAL A 25 -10.17 -5.29 -0.18
N LYS A 26 -11.27 -5.75 0.44
CA LYS A 26 -12.48 -4.94 0.68
C LYS A 26 -12.70 -4.76 2.17
N SER A 27 -13.40 -3.68 2.54
CA SER A 27 -13.95 -3.54 3.89
C SER A 27 -14.93 -4.68 4.22
N PRO A 28 -15.25 -4.91 5.49
CA PRO A 28 -16.23 -5.91 5.89
C PRO A 28 -17.59 -5.73 5.21
N ASP A 29 -18.06 -4.50 5.02
CA ASP A 29 -19.30 -4.15 4.30
C ASP A 29 -19.16 -4.16 2.77
N GLY A 30 -17.92 -4.33 2.24
CA GLY A 30 -17.62 -4.37 0.81
C GLY A 30 -17.60 -3.02 0.10
N ASN A 31 -17.86 -1.91 0.78
CA ASN A 31 -17.98 -0.58 0.16
C ASN A 31 -16.62 0.07 -0.13
N VAL A 32 -15.63 -0.12 0.75
CA VAL A 32 -14.26 0.36 0.56
C VAL A 32 -13.45 -0.72 -0.12
N VAL A 33 -12.80 -0.43 -1.24
CA VAL A 33 -12.01 -1.40 -2.00
C VAL A 33 -10.63 -0.82 -2.27
N VAL A 34 -9.61 -1.54 -1.85
CA VAL A 34 -8.21 -1.28 -2.17
C VAL A 34 -7.75 -2.29 -3.21
N LYS A 35 -7.18 -1.82 -4.32
CA LYS A 35 -6.47 -2.65 -5.29
C LYS A 35 -5.00 -2.29 -5.26
N PHE A 36 -4.16 -3.30 -5.15
CA PHE A 36 -2.70 -3.18 -5.18
C PHE A 36 -2.15 -3.91 -6.40
N TYR A 37 -1.19 -3.30 -7.06
CA TYR A 37 -0.47 -3.89 -8.20
C TYR A 37 0.90 -3.23 -8.36
N LEU A 38 1.70 -3.77 -9.27
CA LEU A 38 2.97 -3.16 -9.67
C LEU A 38 2.81 -2.44 -11.00
N ASP A 39 3.03 -1.13 -11.01
CA ASP A 39 3.15 -0.34 -12.23
C ASP A 39 4.63 -0.17 -12.59
N ASN A 40 5.08 -0.83 -13.65
CA ASN A 40 6.51 -0.86 -14.01
C ASN A 40 7.41 -1.22 -12.81
N SER A 41 7.05 -2.28 -12.08
CA SER A 41 7.74 -2.73 -10.86
C SER A 41 7.70 -1.75 -9.68
N LYS A 42 6.82 -0.74 -9.71
CA LYS A 42 6.58 0.21 -8.61
C LYS A 42 5.33 -0.17 -7.85
N PRO A 43 5.38 -0.28 -6.52
CA PRO A 43 4.20 -0.52 -5.70
C PRO A 43 3.16 0.59 -5.92
N THR A 44 1.95 0.21 -6.31
CA THR A 44 0.89 1.14 -6.67
C THR A 44 -0.44 0.64 -6.11
N TYR A 45 -1.25 1.54 -5.59
CA TYR A 45 -2.59 1.22 -5.12
C TYR A 45 -3.63 2.18 -5.68
N THR A 46 -4.89 1.75 -5.66
CA THR A 46 -6.08 2.58 -5.87
C THR A 46 -7.05 2.35 -4.74
N LEU A 47 -7.88 3.36 -4.45
CA LEU A 47 -8.94 3.29 -3.45
C LEU A 47 -10.27 3.70 -4.08
N THR A 48 -11.29 2.89 -3.86
CA THR A 48 -12.68 3.22 -4.24
C THR A 48 -13.61 3.11 -3.04
N TYR A 49 -14.67 3.89 -3.03
CA TYR A 49 -15.75 3.83 -2.06
C TYR A 49 -17.09 3.78 -2.79
N LYS A 50 -17.89 2.74 -2.54
CA LYS A 50 -19.17 2.51 -3.24
C LYS A 50 -19.05 2.63 -4.77
N GLY A 51 -17.97 2.06 -5.32
CA GLY A 51 -17.68 2.07 -6.75
C GLY A 51 -17.13 3.39 -7.30
N LYS A 52 -17.03 4.46 -6.50
CA LYS A 52 -16.46 5.75 -6.90
C LYS A 52 -14.98 5.80 -6.51
N THR A 53 -14.13 6.28 -7.41
CA THR A 53 -12.71 6.48 -7.14
C THR A 53 -12.50 7.56 -6.08
N VAL A 54 -11.75 7.24 -5.04
CA VAL A 54 -11.26 8.16 -4.00
C VAL A 54 -9.81 8.52 -4.26
N CYS A 55 -8.93 7.51 -4.35
CA CYS A 55 -7.54 7.70 -4.79
C CYS A 55 -7.32 7.06 -6.16
N LYS A 56 -6.83 7.85 -7.10
CA LYS A 56 -6.29 7.41 -8.38
C LYS A 56 -5.02 6.58 -8.15
N PRO A 57 -4.43 5.93 -9.18
CA PRO A 57 -3.17 5.23 -9.03
C PRO A 57 -2.14 6.07 -8.26
N SER A 58 -1.72 5.54 -7.12
CA SER A 58 -0.85 6.20 -6.15
C SER A 58 0.32 5.29 -5.81
N HIS A 59 1.55 5.80 -5.99
CA HIS A 59 2.76 5.02 -5.72
C HIS A 59 3.08 4.99 -4.24
N LEU A 60 3.73 3.89 -3.83
CA LEU A 60 4.25 3.69 -2.48
C LEU A 60 5.75 3.40 -2.55
N GLY A 61 6.49 3.85 -1.54
CA GLY A 61 7.90 3.54 -1.44
C GLY A 61 8.67 4.50 -0.55
N LEU A 62 9.96 4.20 -0.38
CA LEU A 62 10.85 4.90 0.53
C LEU A 62 12.17 5.21 -0.16
N THR A 63 12.67 6.44 0.02
CA THR A 63 14.05 6.81 -0.32
C THR A 63 14.94 6.60 0.89
N LEU A 64 16.05 5.88 0.70
CA LEU A 64 17.00 5.57 1.76
C LEU A 64 18.21 6.51 1.71
N ALA A 65 18.68 6.94 2.87
CA ALA A 65 19.90 7.72 2.98
C ALA A 65 21.14 6.83 2.76
N LYS A 66 22.20 7.45 2.26
CA LYS A 66 23.55 6.85 2.25
C LYS A 66 24.11 6.89 3.66
N ASP A 67 24.53 5.75 4.18
CA ASP A 67 25.21 5.67 5.45
C ASP A 67 26.24 4.55 5.43
N LYS A 68 27.43 4.81 5.98
CA LYS A 68 28.52 3.83 6.02
C LYS A 68 28.21 2.60 6.88
N HIS A 69 27.31 2.75 7.84
CA HIS A 69 26.88 1.69 8.76
C HIS A 69 25.60 1.01 8.29
N ALA A 70 24.91 1.57 7.29
CA ALA A 70 23.69 0.99 6.78
C ALA A 70 23.98 -0.26 5.94
N SER A 71 23.06 -1.22 5.96
CA SER A 71 23.16 -2.47 5.21
C SER A 71 23.26 -2.26 3.70
N ASN A 72 22.80 -1.12 3.18
CA ASN A 72 22.87 -0.73 1.78
C ASN A 72 24.22 -0.07 1.40
N GLY A 73 25.11 0.19 2.37
CA GLY A 73 26.43 0.77 2.15
C GLY A 73 26.37 2.20 1.58
N LYS A 74 27.42 2.53 0.78
CA LYS A 74 27.59 3.90 0.23
C LYS A 74 26.67 4.25 -0.95
N LYS A 75 25.84 3.31 -1.44
CA LYS A 75 24.93 3.52 -2.57
C LYS A 75 23.54 3.83 -2.07
N GLU A 76 22.90 4.83 -2.64
CA GLU A 76 21.44 4.98 -2.53
C GLU A 76 20.80 3.78 -3.21
N GLN A 77 19.95 3.10 -2.48
CA GLN A 77 19.25 1.92 -2.96
C GLN A 77 17.82 2.00 -2.45
N ASP A 78 17.05 2.82 -3.14
CA ASP A 78 15.69 3.11 -2.74
C ASP A 78 14.77 1.88 -2.78
N LEU A 79 13.70 1.95 -2.00
CA LEU A 79 12.60 1.01 -2.00
C LEU A 79 11.43 1.62 -2.79
N LEU A 80 11.69 2.05 -4.04
CA LEU A 80 10.72 2.73 -4.91
C LEU A 80 10.26 1.84 -6.07
N ASP A 81 11.16 1.01 -6.60
CA ASP A 81 10.91 0.19 -7.78
C ASP A 81 11.71 -1.12 -7.78
N GLY A 82 11.65 -1.85 -8.90
CA GLY A 82 12.37 -3.12 -9.08
C GLY A 82 11.75 -4.27 -8.30
N PHE A 83 10.49 -4.16 -7.91
CA PHE A 83 9.77 -5.17 -7.14
C PHE A 83 9.04 -6.18 -8.02
N THR A 84 8.92 -7.38 -7.47
CA THR A 84 7.95 -8.41 -7.85
C THR A 84 7.08 -8.76 -6.65
N ILE A 85 5.84 -9.17 -6.85
CA ILE A 85 4.99 -9.69 -5.76
C ILE A 85 5.43 -11.14 -5.51
N ALA A 86 5.95 -11.39 -4.31
CA ALA A 86 6.38 -12.72 -3.89
C ALA A 86 5.26 -13.52 -3.22
N ASP A 87 4.40 -12.85 -2.46
CA ASP A 87 3.28 -13.47 -1.73
C ASP A 87 2.22 -12.44 -1.40
N THR A 88 0.97 -12.90 -1.22
CA THR A 88 -0.14 -12.07 -0.75
C THR A 88 -0.97 -12.90 0.23
N GLN A 89 -1.12 -12.38 1.44
CA GLN A 89 -1.90 -12.99 2.51
C GLN A 89 -3.06 -12.07 2.88
N THR A 90 -4.23 -12.67 3.13
CA THR A 90 -5.42 -11.96 3.58
C THR A 90 -5.92 -12.53 4.90
N SER A 91 -6.49 -11.68 5.74
CA SER A 91 -7.13 -12.06 6.99
C SER A 91 -8.26 -11.12 7.34
N THR A 92 -9.10 -11.54 8.29
CA THR A 92 -10.17 -10.72 8.86
C THR A 92 -9.96 -10.64 10.36
N PHE A 93 -10.23 -9.48 10.94
CA PHE A 93 -10.15 -9.26 12.38
C PHE A 93 -11.42 -8.55 12.86
N ASP A 94 -11.97 -9.01 13.98
CA ASP A 94 -13.16 -8.41 14.61
C ASP A 94 -13.05 -8.56 16.13
N GLU A 95 -12.85 -7.45 16.80
CA GLU A 95 -12.75 -7.37 18.25
C GLU A 95 -13.47 -6.13 18.76
N THR A 96 -14.12 -6.26 19.90
CA THR A 96 -14.68 -5.11 20.61
C THR A 96 -14.04 -4.99 21.98
N TRP A 97 -13.50 -3.85 22.30
CA TRP A 97 -12.87 -3.56 23.58
C TRP A 97 -13.51 -2.35 24.26
N THR A 98 -13.42 -2.31 25.58
CA THR A 98 -13.95 -1.21 26.41
C THR A 98 -12.78 -0.37 26.92
N PRO A 99 -12.63 0.89 26.48
CA PRO A 99 -11.60 1.78 26.99
C PRO A 99 -11.86 2.14 28.46
N VAL A 100 -10.83 2.44 29.19
CA VAL A 100 -10.92 2.88 30.60
C VAL A 100 -11.70 4.18 30.71
N TRP A 101 -11.53 5.09 29.74
CA TRP A 101 -12.25 6.35 29.58
C TRP A 101 -12.29 6.75 28.11
N GLY A 102 -13.20 7.65 27.72
CA GLY A 102 -13.34 8.12 26.34
C GLY A 102 -14.80 8.43 26.01
N GLN A 103 -15.04 8.85 24.78
CA GLN A 103 -16.38 9.20 24.27
C GLN A 103 -17.26 7.97 24.06
N TYR A 104 -16.67 6.82 23.77
CA TYR A 104 -17.40 5.59 23.45
C TYR A 104 -17.17 4.54 24.53
N LYS A 105 -18.25 3.91 24.98
CA LYS A 105 -18.17 2.78 25.93
C LYS A 105 -17.51 1.56 25.31
N ASN A 106 -17.77 1.30 24.04
CA ASN A 106 -17.22 0.18 23.31
C ASN A 106 -16.61 0.67 22.00
N VAL A 107 -15.44 0.19 21.65
CA VAL A 107 -14.74 0.47 20.38
C VAL A 107 -14.59 -0.85 19.64
N ARG A 108 -15.23 -0.97 18.48
CA ARG A 108 -15.09 -2.13 17.61
C ARG A 108 -13.90 -1.91 16.65
N ASN A 109 -13.00 -2.86 16.61
CA ASN A 109 -11.90 -2.93 15.66
C ASN A 109 -12.18 -4.06 14.66
N HIS A 110 -12.83 -3.72 13.55
CA HIS A 110 -13.28 -4.68 12.55
C HIS A 110 -12.76 -4.29 11.16
N TYR A 111 -11.92 -5.13 10.59
CA TYR A 111 -11.28 -4.88 9.29
C TYR A 111 -10.95 -6.17 8.54
N ASN A 112 -10.79 -6.05 7.24
CA ASN A 112 -10.09 -7.02 6.43
C ASN A 112 -8.67 -6.52 6.16
N GLU A 113 -7.71 -7.43 6.17
CA GLU A 113 -6.29 -7.14 6.01
C GLU A 113 -5.72 -7.85 4.79
N MET A 114 -4.83 -7.17 4.09
CA MET A 114 -4.02 -7.74 3.02
C MET A 114 -2.56 -7.36 3.23
N ALA A 115 -1.70 -8.36 3.32
CA ALA A 115 -0.25 -8.20 3.42
C ALA A 115 0.39 -8.66 2.11
N VAL A 116 1.02 -7.73 1.39
CA VAL A 116 1.70 -8.00 0.12
C VAL A 116 3.20 -8.01 0.36
N THR A 117 3.82 -9.17 0.20
CA THR A 117 5.27 -9.33 0.26
C THR A 117 5.88 -9.00 -1.11
N LEU A 118 6.75 -8.02 -1.11
CA LEU A 118 7.46 -7.53 -2.28
C LEU A 118 8.92 -7.96 -2.22
N ASP A 119 9.41 -8.55 -3.31
CA ASP A 119 10.80 -8.97 -3.47
C ASP A 119 11.51 -8.03 -4.48
N GLN A 120 12.52 -7.34 -3.99
CA GLN A 120 13.44 -6.57 -4.84
C GLN A 120 14.63 -7.45 -5.20
N THR A 121 14.42 -8.37 -6.14
CA THR A 121 15.32 -9.50 -6.46
C THR A 121 16.75 -9.06 -6.74
N LYS A 122 16.94 -8.01 -7.54
CA LYS A 122 18.29 -7.50 -7.88
C LYS A 122 19.09 -7.03 -6.66
N MET A 123 18.41 -6.60 -5.61
CA MET A 123 19.00 -6.12 -4.35
C MET A 123 18.98 -7.18 -3.26
N ASN A 124 18.33 -8.32 -3.51
CA ASN A 124 18.11 -9.38 -2.52
C ASN A 124 17.51 -8.83 -1.21
N ARG A 125 16.40 -8.07 -1.35
CA ARG A 125 15.68 -7.44 -0.25
C ARG A 125 14.19 -7.68 -0.37
N LYS A 126 13.52 -7.70 0.79
CA LYS A 126 12.06 -7.83 0.88
C LYS A 126 11.48 -6.70 1.70
N MET A 127 10.28 -6.29 1.32
CA MET A 127 9.44 -5.36 2.05
C MET A 127 8.01 -5.89 2.01
N VAL A 128 7.24 -5.67 3.08
CA VAL A 128 5.81 -5.98 3.10
C VAL A 128 5.04 -4.67 3.17
N ILE A 129 3.99 -4.55 2.37
CA ILE A 129 3.00 -3.48 2.53
C ILE A 129 1.73 -4.14 3.03
N ARG A 130 1.29 -3.70 4.21
CA ARG A 130 0.10 -4.22 4.88
C ARG A 130 -1.00 -3.18 4.85
N PHE A 131 -2.14 -3.53 4.25
CA PHE A 131 -3.35 -2.74 4.21
C PHE A 131 -4.36 -3.28 5.21
N ARG A 132 -5.00 -2.39 5.96
CA ARG A 132 -6.21 -2.67 6.75
C ARG A 132 -7.35 -1.82 6.21
N VAL A 133 -8.44 -2.48 5.87
CA VAL A 133 -9.59 -1.84 5.24
C VAL A 133 -10.80 -1.99 6.15
N TYR A 134 -11.26 -0.86 6.64
CA TYR A 134 -12.42 -0.66 7.51
C TYR A 134 -13.61 -0.15 6.69
N ASP A 135 -14.80 -0.16 7.25
CA ASP A 135 -16.00 0.36 6.58
C ASP A 135 -15.93 1.89 6.35
N GLU A 136 -15.14 2.60 7.19
CA GLU A 136 -14.95 4.05 7.11
C GLU A 136 -13.69 4.47 6.33
N GLY A 137 -12.81 3.53 5.96
CA GLY A 137 -11.58 3.88 5.26
C GLY A 137 -10.51 2.81 5.30
N MET A 138 -9.28 3.20 5.01
CA MET A 138 -8.14 2.28 5.02
C MET A 138 -6.90 2.93 5.63
N GLY A 139 -6.03 2.09 6.19
CA GLY A 139 -4.67 2.42 6.54
C GLY A 139 -3.69 1.42 5.94
N PHE A 140 -2.43 1.84 5.78
CA PHE A 140 -1.36 0.93 5.40
C PHE A 140 -0.10 1.22 6.20
N ARG A 141 0.82 0.25 6.21
CA ARG A 141 2.17 0.42 6.77
C ARG A 141 3.18 -0.38 5.96
N TYR A 142 4.43 0.06 6.03
CA TYR A 142 5.58 -0.70 5.56
C TYR A 142 6.11 -1.58 6.70
N GLU A 143 6.44 -2.82 6.36
CA GLU A 143 7.09 -3.76 7.27
C GLU A 143 8.38 -4.26 6.64
N PHE A 144 9.41 -4.40 7.46
CA PHE A 144 10.75 -4.81 7.02
C PHE A 144 11.11 -6.12 7.73
N PRO A 145 10.88 -7.28 7.08
CA PRO A 145 11.30 -8.56 7.63
C PRO A 145 12.80 -8.56 7.91
N GLN A 146 13.21 -9.24 8.98
CA GLN A 146 14.63 -9.34 9.34
C GLN A 146 15.42 -10.00 8.19
N GLN A 147 16.43 -9.32 7.67
CA GLN A 147 17.22 -9.74 6.52
C GLN A 147 18.57 -9.03 6.47
N LYS A 148 19.60 -9.67 5.87
CA LYS A 148 20.98 -9.13 5.85
C LYS A 148 21.11 -7.80 5.12
N LYS A 149 20.38 -7.61 4.00
CA LYS A 149 20.53 -6.44 3.11
C LYS A 149 19.66 -5.25 3.51
N LEU A 150 18.81 -5.39 4.53
CA LEU A 150 17.95 -4.34 5.05
C LEU A 150 17.83 -4.47 6.59
N ASN A 151 18.96 -4.77 7.25
CA ASN A 151 19.01 -4.95 8.70
C ASN A 151 19.10 -3.62 9.45
N TYR A 152 19.92 -2.70 8.95
CA TYR A 152 20.01 -1.32 9.42
C TYR A 152 20.00 -0.38 8.23
N PHE A 153 19.11 0.59 8.23
CA PHE A 153 18.97 1.59 7.16
C PHE A 153 18.35 2.87 7.71
N ILE A 154 18.57 3.96 7.01
CA ILE A 154 18.02 5.27 7.36
C ILE A 154 17.03 5.66 6.27
N ILE A 155 15.78 5.92 6.63
CA ILE A 155 14.77 6.46 5.74
C ILE A 155 15.04 7.96 5.61
N LYS A 156 15.32 8.39 4.38
CA LYS A 156 15.50 9.81 4.03
C LYS A 156 14.16 10.47 3.76
N GLN A 157 13.26 9.74 3.09
CA GLN A 157 11.95 10.26 2.70
C GLN A 157 10.96 9.10 2.52
N GLU A 158 9.76 9.29 2.99
CA GLU A 158 8.60 8.49 2.63
C GLU A 158 7.94 9.11 1.37
N ASN A 159 7.73 8.27 0.35
CA ASN A 159 7.18 8.70 -0.94
C ASN A 159 5.77 8.17 -1.17
N SER A 160 4.99 8.02 -0.10
CA SER A 160 3.60 7.58 -0.20
C SER A 160 2.73 8.65 -0.85
N GLN A 161 2.08 8.29 -1.95
CA GLN A 161 1.19 9.18 -2.68
C GLN A 161 -0.28 8.94 -2.30
N PHE A 162 -1.05 10.03 -2.34
CA PHE A 162 -2.50 10.06 -2.20
C PHE A 162 -3.05 10.89 -3.35
N ALA A 163 -3.09 10.33 -4.57
CA ALA A 163 -3.53 11.02 -5.77
C ALA A 163 -5.06 11.18 -5.79
N MET A 164 -5.55 12.23 -5.16
CA MET A 164 -6.98 12.54 -5.05
C MET A 164 -7.60 12.81 -6.42
N THR A 165 -8.92 12.62 -6.54
CA THR A 165 -9.65 12.75 -7.81
C THR A 165 -9.85 14.20 -8.27
N GLY A 166 -9.69 15.16 -7.37
CA GLY A 166 -9.86 16.59 -7.67
C GLY A 166 -9.23 17.46 -6.60
N ASP A 167 -9.36 18.76 -6.79
CA ASP A 167 -8.94 19.77 -5.82
C ASP A 167 -10.02 19.99 -4.77
N HIS A 168 -10.15 19.00 -3.88
CA HIS A 168 -11.17 18.95 -2.84
C HIS A 168 -10.92 19.97 -1.73
N MET A 169 -11.97 20.30 -0.98
CA MET A 169 -11.83 21.03 0.28
C MET A 169 -11.14 20.13 1.31
N ALA A 170 -10.23 20.72 2.05
CA ALA A 170 -9.48 20.07 3.12
C ALA A 170 -9.60 20.86 4.42
N TRP A 171 -9.75 20.14 5.52
CA TRP A 171 -9.70 20.68 6.88
C TRP A 171 -8.38 20.23 7.49
N TRP A 172 -7.54 21.16 7.85
CA TRP A 172 -6.19 20.85 8.28
C TRP A 172 -5.66 21.88 9.28
N ILE A 173 -4.61 21.53 9.97
CA ILE A 173 -3.82 22.42 10.83
C ILE A 173 -2.37 22.38 10.35
N ALA A 174 -1.64 23.49 10.54
CA ALA A 174 -0.20 23.52 10.28
C ALA A 174 0.51 22.55 11.24
N GLY A 175 1.46 21.77 10.72
CA GLY A 175 2.33 20.95 11.55
C GLY A 175 3.31 21.85 12.31
N ASP A 176 3.55 21.54 13.58
CA ASP A 176 4.54 22.19 14.41
C ASP A 176 5.24 21.13 15.26
N TYR A 177 6.53 21.33 15.52
CA TYR A 177 7.30 20.42 16.35
C TYR A 177 6.89 20.50 17.83
N ASP A 178 6.58 21.69 18.31
CA ASP A 178 6.35 21.96 19.73
C ASP A 178 4.87 21.87 20.13
N THR A 179 3.95 22.10 19.20
CA THR A 179 2.52 22.15 19.50
C THR A 179 1.64 21.66 18.34
N GLN A 180 0.46 21.15 18.67
CA GLN A 180 -0.62 20.87 17.74
C GLN A 180 -1.79 21.87 17.89
N GLU A 181 -1.60 22.94 18.68
CA GLU A 181 -2.63 23.93 19.01
C GLU A 181 -2.72 25.08 17.99
N ASN A 182 -2.50 24.76 16.71
CA ASN A 182 -2.66 25.74 15.66
C ASN A 182 -4.13 25.91 15.25
N PRO A 183 -4.57 27.09 14.82
CA PRO A 183 -5.91 27.30 14.31
C PRO A 183 -6.23 26.36 13.14
N GLY A 184 -7.40 25.74 13.16
CA GLY A 184 -7.91 24.95 12.05
C GLY A 184 -8.09 25.81 10.79
N GLN A 185 -7.72 25.27 9.66
CA GLN A 185 -7.86 25.88 8.36
C GLN A 185 -8.76 25.06 7.45
N THR A 186 -9.45 25.74 6.54
CA THR A 186 -10.29 25.11 5.52
C THR A 186 -9.94 25.72 4.17
N THR A 187 -9.28 24.95 3.31
CA THR A 187 -8.79 25.41 2.01
C THR A 187 -8.96 24.32 0.95
N ARG A 188 -8.68 24.64 -0.29
CA ARG A 188 -8.45 23.64 -1.33
C ARG A 188 -7.16 22.86 -1.06
N LEU A 189 -7.08 21.59 -1.52
CA LEU A 189 -5.85 20.79 -1.43
C LEU A 189 -4.65 21.51 -2.08
N SER A 190 -4.86 22.17 -3.22
CA SER A 190 -3.82 22.92 -3.94
C SER A 190 -3.29 24.15 -3.17
N GLU A 191 -4.03 24.63 -2.17
CA GLU A 191 -3.67 25.78 -1.36
C GLU A 191 -2.89 25.41 -0.10
N ILE A 192 -2.85 24.11 0.24
CA ILE A 192 -2.07 23.62 1.40
C ILE A 192 -0.60 23.78 1.07
N ARG A 193 0.06 24.68 1.78
CA ARG A 193 1.51 24.87 1.69
C ARG A 193 2.17 24.19 2.87
N GLY A 194 3.15 23.33 2.59
CA GLY A 194 3.98 22.75 3.63
C GLY A 194 4.71 23.85 4.39
N THR A 195 4.26 24.13 5.60
CA THR A 195 4.92 25.06 6.52
C THR A 195 5.80 24.28 7.49
N MET A 196 6.68 23.43 6.98
CA MET A 196 7.82 22.99 7.79
C MET A 196 9.02 23.82 7.35
N SER A 197 9.33 24.86 8.09
CA SER A 197 10.60 25.58 8.07
C SER A 197 11.67 24.74 8.79
#